data_9fb06033e73299549a4930a06a3dfe49
#
_entry.id   9fb06033e73299549a4930a06a3dfe49
#
_cell.length_a   1.000
_cell.length_b   1.000
_cell.length_c   1.000
_cell.angle_alpha   90.00
_cell.angle_beta   90.00
_cell.angle_gamma   90.00
#
_symmetry.space_group_name_H-M   'P 1'
#
loop_
_entity.id
_entity.type
_entity.pdbx_description
1 polymer ?
#
loop_
_entity_poly.entity_id
_entity_poly.type
_entity_poly.pdbx_seq_one_letter_code
_entity_poly.pdbx_strand_id
1 'polypeptide(L)'
;MRIVFVIGPAMSGKSFYIAREFPDAQVIAISTFSRHVFVAESNEEIGQIAMNAQLYCKEELQNRIRKADENDTIVLEHQMLQKEARKFYIDAVREVTDTPIECFVVTPTEEMLNELLKNEEQLRIFYDYEKGKFETPDLDEGFHTITIVRPLPEN
;
A
#
# COMPACT_ATOMS: atom_id res chain seq x y z
N MET A 1 6.68 16.49 9.10
CA MET A 1 6.36 15.49 8.06
C MET A 1 6.13 14.13 8.68
N ARG A 2 5.07 13.46 8.29
CA ARG A 2 4.82 12.05 8.62
C ARG A 2 4.90 11.23 7.35
N ILE A 3 5.51 10.05 7.45
CA ILE A 3 5.57 9.08 6.36
C ILE A 3 4.86 7.83 6.83
N VAL A 4 3.84 7.42 6.08
CA VAL A 4 2.94 6.34 6.45
C VAL A 4 2.84 5.35 5.29
N PHE A 5 3.08 4.08 5.58
CA PHE A 5 2.83 2.98 4.64
C PHE A 5 1.54 2.29 5.06
N VAL A 6 0.57 2.25 4.18
CA VAL A 6 -0.69 1.52 4.39
C VAL A 6 -0.65 0.31 3.48
N ILE A 7 -0.53 -0.86 4.07
CA ILE A 7 -0.25 -2.11 3.36
C ILE A 7 -1.32 -3.17 3.63
N GLY A 8 -1.37 -4.15 2.76
CA GLY A 8 -2.29 -5.28 2.85
C GLY A 8 -2.66 -5.81 1.47
N PRO A 9 -3.29 -6.98 1.40
CA PRO A 9 -3.73 -7.53 0.13
C PRO A 9 -4.63 -6.57 -0.64
N ALA A 10 -4.67 -6.72 -1.95
CA ALA A 10 -5.66 -6.02 -2.76
C ALA A 10 -7.06 -6.33 -2.21
N MET A 11 -7.96 -5.38 -2.29
CA MET A 11 -9.34 -5.50 -1.79
C MET A 11 -9.47 -5.59 -0.26
N SER A 12 -8.40 -5.31 0.49
CA SER A 12 -8.46 -5.28 1.96
C SER A 12 -9.12 -4.02 2.52
N GLY A 13 -9.39 -3.02 1.66
CA GLY A 13 -10.02 -1.77 2.08
C GLY A 13 -9.05 -0.67 2.49
N LYS A 14 -7.82 -0.70 1.97
CA LYS A 14 -6.80 0.32 2.27
C LYS A 14 -7.28 1.74 1.97
N SER A 15 -7.93 1.94 0.83
CA SER A 15 -8.42 3.27 0.42
C SER A 15 -9.47 3.80 1.39
N PHE A 16 -10.36 2.96 1.89
CA PHE A 16 -11.36 3.34 2.89
C PHE A 16 -10.69 3.78 4.21
N TYR A 17 -9.70 3.02 4.65
CA TYR A 17 -8.94 3.35 5.85
C TYR A 17 -8.23 4.70 5.71
N ILE A 18 -7.53 4.90 4.59
CA ILE A 18 -6.79 6.15 4.32
C ILE A 18 -7.73 7.35 4.28
N ALA A 19 -8.86 7.24 3.59
CA ALA A 19 -9.83 8.33 3.49
C ALA A 19 -10.38 8.74 4.86
N ARG A 20 -10.55 7.77 5.77
CA ARG A 20 -11.07 8.03 7.10
C ARG A 20 -10.00 8.60 8.05
N GLU A 21 -8.81 8.01 8.05
CA GLU A 21 -7.79 8.33 9.05
C GLU A 21 -6.78 9.40 8.58
N PHE A 22 -6.61 9.54 7.28
CA PHE A 22 -5.65 10.48 6.69
C PHE A 22 -6.31 11.34 5.60
N PRO A 23 -7.41 12.05 5.92
CA PRO A 23 -8.19 12.75 4.89
C PRO A 23 -7.42 13.86 4.16
N ASP A 24 -6.41 14.43 4.81
CA ASP A 24 -5.63 15.54 4.26
C ASP A 24 -4.24 15.12 3.77
N ALA A 25 -3.97 13.82 3.73
CA ALA A 25 -2.66 13.31 3.33
C ALA A 25 -2.46 13.37 1.81
N GLN A 26 -1.20 13.47 1.41
CA GLN A 26 -0.79 13.25 0.03
C GLN A 26 -0.64 11.73 -0.17
N VAL A 27 -1.53 11.13 -0.94
CA VAL A 27 -1.57 9.69 -1.14
C VAL A 27 -0.89 9.32 -2.46
N ILE A 28 0.04 8.38 -2.38
CA ILE A 28 0.69 7.77 -3.53
C ILE A 28 0.25 6.33 -3.55
N ALA A 29 -0.59 5.97 -4.55
CA ALA A 29 -1.13 4.62 -4.67
C ALA A 29 -0.53 3.92 -5.88
N ILE A 30 0.00 2.71 -5.67
CA ILE A 30 0.56 1.91 -6.77
C ILE A 30 -0.45 1.68 -7.89
N SER A 31 -1.73 1.55 -7.57
CA SER A 31 -2.80 1.35 -8.55
C SER A 31 -2.86 2.47 -9.60
N THR A 32 -2.45 3.69 -9.24
CA THR A 32 -2.42 4.82 -10.17
C THR A 32 -1.45 4.56 -11.34
N PHE A 33 -0.36 3.85 -11.08
CA PHE A 33 0.70 3.59 -12.05
C PHE A 33 0.55 2.25 -12.77
N SER A 34 -0.23 1.31 -12.21
CA SER A 34 -0.36 -0.05 -12.73
C SER A 34 -1.66 -0.34 -13.46
N ARG A 35 -2.56 0.65 -13.59
CA ARG A 35 -3.90 0.46 -14.19
C ARG A 35 -3.87 -0.08 -15.63
N HIS A 36 -2.81 0.18 -16.37
CA HIS A 36 -2.68 -0.28 -17.75
C HIS A 36 -2.46 -1.80 -17.88
N VAL A 37 -2.21 -2.48 -16.77
CA VAL A 37 -2.06 -3.94 -16.77
C VAL A 37 -3.30 -4.65 -17.30
N PHE A 38 -4.49 -4.06 -17.12
CA PHE A 38 -5.75 -4.64 -17.56
C PHE A 38 -5.96 -4.61 -19.08
N VAL A 39 -5.15 -3.83 -19.81
CA VAL A 39 -5.20 -3.74 -21.27
C VAL A 39 -3.96 -4.35 -21.93
N ALA A 40 -3.08 -4.98 -21.16
CA ALA A 40 -1.89 -5.63 -21.67
C ALA A 40 -2.22 -6.87 -22.49
N GLU A 41 -1.50 -7.07 -23.59
CA GLU A 41 -1.74 -8.17 -24.53
C GLU A 41 -0.88 -9.41 -24.28
N SER A 42 0.15 -9.31 -23.42
CA SER A 42 1.05 -10.42 -23.12
C SER A 42 1.55 -10.38 -21.68
N ASN A 43 2.05 -11.52 -21.18
CA ASN A 43 2.67 -11.62 -19.87
C ASN A 43 3.94 -10.76 -19.75
N GLU A 44 4.69 -10.65 -20.84
CA GLU A 44 5.88 -9.80 -20.90
C GLU A 44 5.50 -8.33 -20.72
N GLU A 45 4.45 -7.90 -21.41
CA GLU A 45 3.93 -6.53 -21.29
C GLU A 45 3.41 -6.25 -19.88
N ILE A 46 2.69 -7.20 -19.27
CA ILE A 46 2.23 -7.11 -17.86
C ILE A 46 3.43 -6.90 -16.94
N GLY A 47 4.48 -7.70 -17.10
CA GLY A 47 5.69 -7.58 -16.28
C GLY A 47 6.37 -6.23 -16.44
N GLN A 48 6.43 -5.71 -17.67
CA GLN A 48 7.04 -4.40 -17.94
C GLN A 48 6.22 -3.26 -17.32
N ILE A 49 4.91 -3.31 -17.45
CA ILE A 49 4.00 -2.31 -16.82
C ILE A 49 4.16 -2.35 -15.30
N ALA A 50 4.18 -3.54 -14.70
CA ALA A 50 4.34 -3.69 -13.27
C ALA A 50 5.69 -3.15 -12.78
N MET A 51 6.78 -3.44 -13.50
CA MET A 51 8.11 -2.91 -13.17
C MET A 51 8.14 -1.38 -13.27
N ASN A 52 7.60 -0.82 -14.34
CA ASN A 52 7.54 0.63 -14.53
C ASN A 52 6.70 1.30 -13.44
N ALA A 53 5.59 0.67 -13.03
CA ALA A 53 4.74 1.17 -11.96
C ALA A 53 5.50 1.28 -10.64
N GLN A 54 6.33 0.29 -10.30
CA GLN A 54 7.15 0.33 -9.09
C GLN A 54 8.15 1.48 -9.14
N LEU A 55 8.80 1.68 -10.28
CA LEU A 55 9.79 2.75 -10.45
C LEU A 55 9.13 4.14 -10.38
N TYR A 56 8.00 4.34 -11.03
CA TYR A 56 7.26 5.60 -10.96
C TYR A 56 6.72 5.88 -9.56
N CYS A 57 6.23 4.86 -8.88
CA CYS A 57 5.74 4.98 -7.52
C CYS A 57 6.88 5.40 -6.58
N LYS A 58 8.05 4.77 -6.70
CA LYS A 58 9.26 5.13 -5.94
C LYS A 58 9.64 6.58 -6.19
N GLU A 59 9.70 6.99 -7.46
CA GLU A 59 10.09 8.34 -7.84
C GLU A 59 9.12 9.38 -7.29
N GLU A 60 7.83 9.14 -7.40
CA GLU A 60 6.81 10.04 -6.88
C GLU A 60 6.89 10.15 -5.35
N LEU A 61 7.08 9.02 -4.66
CA LEU A 61 7.26 9.00 -3.22
C LEU A 61 8.45 9.88 -2.80
N GLN A 62 9.60 9.71 -3.45
CA GLN A 62 10.80 10.48 -3.16
C GLN A 62 10.60 11.97 -3.46
N ASN A 63 9.94 12.29 -4.57
CA ASN A 63 9.67 13.69 -4.94
C ASN A 63 8.75 14.37 -3.93
N ARG A 64 7.71 13.69 -3.47
CA ARG A 64 6.81 14.23 -2.45
C ARG A 64 7.51 14.45 -1.12
N ILE A 65 8.39 13.53 -0.72
CA ILE A 65 9.18 13.67 0.50
C ILE A 65 10.10 14.88 0.41
N ARG A 66 10.78 15.06 -0.72
CA ARG A 66 11.70 16.20 -0.91
C ARG A 66 11.00 17.57 -0.87
N LYS A 67 9.73 17.60 -1.29
CA LYS A 67 8.94 18.85 -1.36
C LYS A 67 8.06 19.06 -0.13
N ALA A 68 8.01 18.12 0.79
CA ALA A 68 7.08 18.16 1.93
C ALA A 68 7.48 19.22 2.96
N ASP A 69 6.45 19.84 3.54
CA ASP A 69 6.61 20.71 4.70
C ASP A 69 6.52 19.88 5.99
N GLU A 70 6.88 20.49 7.10
CA GLU A 70 6.89 19.82 8.41
C GLU A 70 5.52 19.27 8.84
N ASN A 71 4.44 19.86 8.33
CA ASN A 71 3.06 19.46 8.69
C ASN A 71 2.44 18.48 7.69
N ASP A 72 3.15 18.15 6.62
CA ASP A 72 2.62 17.23 5.60
C ASP A 72 2.64 15.79 6.07
N THR A 73 1.62 15.04 5.65
CA THR A 73 1.56 13.59 5.78
C THR A 73 1.57 12.98 4.39
N ILE A 74 2.52 12.08 4.17
CA ILE A 74 2.68 11.36 2.90
C ILE A 74 2.32 9.90 3.17
N VAL A 75 1.34 9.38 2.43
CA VAL A 75 0.87 8.00 2.56
C VAL A 75 1.23 7.24 1.30
N LEU A 76 1.91 6.11 1.46
CA LEU A 76 2.11 5.14 0.39
C LEU A 76 1.07 4.04 0.56
N GLU A 77 0.19 3.89 -0.42
CA GLU A 77 -0.82 2.84 -0.48
C GLU A 77 -0.37 1.75 -1.44
N HIS A 78 -0.08 0.58 -0.90
CA HIS A 78 0.49 -0.52 -1.68
C HIS A 78 0.21 -1.86 -0.98
N GLN A 79 0.17 -2.94 -1.74
CA GLN A 79 0.02 -4.27 -1.16
C GLN A 79 1.23 -4.65 -0.29
N MET A 80 2.43 -4.55 -0.85
CA MET A 80 3.69 -4.88 -0.17
C MET A 80 3.61 -6.19 0.62
N LEU A 81 3.23 -7.26 -0.09
CA LEU A 81 2.92 -8.55 0.54
C LEU A 81 4.12 -9.19 1.21
N GLN A 82 5.32 -8.96 0.70
CA GLN A 82 6.54 -9.61 1.15
C GLN A 82 7.59 -8.59 1.60
N LYS A 83 8.50 -9.04 2.45
CA LYS A 83 9.57 -8.20 3.00
C LYS A 83 10.41 -7.52 1.94
N GLU A 84 10.70 -8.21 0.84
CA GLU A 84 11.49 -7.65 -0.26
C GLU A 84 10.82 -6.45 -0.92
N ALA A 85 9.50 -6.52 -1.12
CA ALA A 85 8.73 -5.42 -1.68
C ALA A 85 8.74 -4.21 -0.73
N ARG A 86 8.63 -4.46 0.57
CA ARG A 86 8.70 -3.41 1.58
C ARG A 86 10.08 -2.77 1.65
N LYS A 87 11.12 -3.62 1.59
CA LYS A 87 12.51 -3.13 1.61
C LYS A 87 12.78 -2.15 0.48
N PHE A 88 12.28 -2.42 -0.71
CA PHE A 88 12.43 -1.53 -1.87
C PHE A 88 11.95 -0.10 -1.54
N TYR A 89 10.80 0.04 -0.91
CA TYR A 89 10.24 1.35 -0.59
C TYR A 89 10.84 1.96 0.68
N ILE A 90 11.19 1.15 1.66
CA ILE A 90 11.90 1.63 2.85
C ILE A 90 13.24 2.22 2.44
N ASP A 91 13.99 1.52 1.60
CA ASP A 91 15.27 2.00 1.08
C ASP A 91 15.09 3.30 0.29
N ALA A 92 14.03 3.39 -0.51
CA ALA A 92 13.71 4.60 -1.26
C ALA A 92 13.48 5.81 -0.35
N VAL A 93 12.77 5.62 0.76
CA VAL A 93 12.57 6.66 1.76
C VAL A 93 13.91 7.06 2.40
N ARG A 94 14.71 6.07 2.77
CA ARG A 94 16.02 6.31 3.44
C ARG A 94 17.04 7.00 2.56
N GLU A 95 16.91 6.91 1.25
CA GLU A 95 17.77 7.67 0.32
C GLU A 95 17.54 9.18 0.44
N VAL A 96 16.38 9.62 0.91
CA VAL A 96 16.00 11.04 0.91
C VAL A 96 15.68 11.63 2.27
N THR A 97 15.45 10.82 3.29
CA THR A 97 15.14 11.30 4.64
C THR A 97 15.35 10.22 5.70
N ASP A 98 15.58 10.66 6.94
CA ASP A 98 15.64 9.80 8.13
C ASP A 98 14.32 9.80 8.91
N THR A 99 13.27 10.45 8.40
CA THR A 99 11.97 10.52 9.06
C THR A 99 11.45 9.11 9.37
N PRO A 100 10.95 8.84 10.59
CA PRO A 100 10.38 7.54 10.92
C PRO A 100 9.24 7.15 9.99
N ILE A 101 9.14 5.86 9.67
CA ILE A 101 8.08 5.31 8.81
C ILE A 101 7.10 4.57 9.71
N GLU A 102 5.83 4.97 9.68
CA GLU A 102 4.75 4.28 10.36
C GLU A 102 4.10 3.29 9.38
N CYS A 103 3.85 2.07 9.83
CA CYS A 103 3.22 1.04 9.01
C CYS A 103 1.84 0.70 9.58
N PHE A 104 0.82 0.74 8.73
CA PHE A 104 -0.54 0.32 9.08
C PHE A 104 -0.92 -0.86 8.19
N VAL A 105 -1.20 -2.00 8.80
CA VAL A 105 -1.62 -3.21 8.10
C VAL A 105 -3.13 -3.29 8.13
N VAL A 106 -3.77 -3.12 6.98
CA VAL A 106 -5.23 -3.16 6.88
C VAL A 106 -5.68 -4.61 6.79
N THR A 107 -6.38 -5.06 7.82
CA THR A 107 -6.86 -6.43 7.96
C THR A 107 -8.37 -6.40 8.19
N PRO A 108 -9.17 -6.67 7.16
CA PRO A 108 -10.62 -6.73 7.33
C PRO A 108 -11.05 -7.99 8.07
N THR A 109 -12.16 -7.91 8.80
CA THR A 109 -12.84 -9.09 9.33
C THR A 109 -13.59 -9.78 8.19
N GLU A 110 -14.02 -11.04 8.40
CA GLU A 110 -14.87 -11.73 7.42
C GLU A 110 -16.15 -10.96 7.11
N GLU A 111 -16.75 -10.37 8.13
CA GLU A 111 -17.95 -9.54 7.96
C GLU A 111 -17.69 -8.33 7.08
N MET A 112 -16.57 -7.65 7.30
CA MET A 112 -16.16 -6.51 6.47
C MET A 112 -15.86 -6.92 5.03
N LEU A 113 -15.21 -8.07 4.82
CA LEU A 113 -14.95 -8.61 3.49
C LEU A 113 -16.26 -8.91 2.75
N ASN A 114 -17.22 -9.51 3.44
CA ASN A 114 -18.53 -9.81 2.86
C ASN A 114 -19.24 -8.52 2.44
N GLU A 115 -19.09 -7.44 3.20
CA GLU A 115 -19.66 -6.14 2.87
C GLU A 115 -18.92 -5.47 1.71
N LEU A 116 -17.59 -5.45 1.75
CA LEU A 116 -16.76 -4.82 0.73
C LEU A 116 -16.82 -5.52 -0.62
N LEU A 117 -16.93 -6.85 -0.61
CA LEU A 117 -16.86 -7.71 -1.80
C LEU A 117 -18.18 -8.43 -2.09
N LYS A 118 -19.29 -7.81 -1.70
CA LYS A 118 -20.62 -8.38 -1.91
C LYS A 118 -20.86 -8.65 -3.40
N ASN A 119 -21.20 -9.90 -3.73
CA ASN A 119 -21.43 -10.38 -5.10
C ASN A 119 -20.20 -10.34 -6.02
N GLU A 120 -19.00 -10.22 -5.44
CA GLU A 120 -17.74 -10.12 -6.19
C GLU A 120 -16.83 -11.33 -5.86
N GLU A 121 -17.28 -12.52 -6.26
CA GLU A 121 -16.58 -13.78 -5.94
C GLU A 121 -15.12 -13.80 -6.45
N GLN A 122 -14.88 -13.27 -7.65
CA GLN A 122 -13.52 -13.27 -8.20
C GLN A 122 -12.59 -12.36 -7.44
N LEU A 123 -13.08 -11.22 -6.96
CA LEU A 123 -12.30 -10.32 -6.13
C LEU A 123 -11.97 -10.96 -4.77
N ARG A 124 -12.91 -11.75 -4.23
CA ARG A 124 -12.67 -12.50 -2.98
C ARG A 124 -11.59 -13.56 -3.18
N ILE A 125 -11.62 -14.29 -4.29
CA ILE A 125 -10.59 -15.28 -4.62
C ILE A 125 -9.23 -14.61 -4.73
N PHE A 126 -9.16 -13.45 -5.37
CA PHE A 126 -7.93 -12.69 -5.51
C PHE A 126 -7.40 -12.21 -4.15
N TYR A 127 -8.29 -11.70 -3.31
CA TYR A 127 -7.95 -11.32 -1.94
C TYR A 127 -7.33 -12.49 -1.16
N ASP A 128 -8.00 -13.64 -1.17
CA ASP A 128 -7.53 -14.84 -0.45
C ASP A 128 -6.16 -15.30 -0.97
N TYR A 129 -5.95 -15.23 -2.28
CA TYR A 129 -4.66 -15.56 -2.90
C TYR A 129 -3.54 -14.65 -2.39
N GLU A 130 -3.77 -13.34 -2.40
CA GLU A 130 -2.78 -12.38 -1.93
C GLU A 130 -2.56 -12.49 -0.42
N LYS A 131 -3.62 -12.71 0.35
CA LYS A 131 -3.52 -12.91 1.79
C LYS A 131 -2.63 -14.10 2.13
N GLY A 132 -2.71 -15.18 1.33
CA GLY A 132 -1.86 -16.36 1.50
C GLY A 132 -0.38 -16.08 1.27
N LYS A 133 -0.04 -15.03 0.55
CA LYS A 133 1.33 -14.61 0.28
C LYS A 133 1.84 -13.53 1.23
N PHE A 134 0.98 -12.99 2.06
CA PHE A 134 1.32 -11.87 2.92
C PHE A 134 2.23 -12.32 4.07
N GLU A 135 3.42 -11.73 4.12
CA GLU A 135 4.34 -11.89 5.23
C GLU A 135 4.09 -10.75 6.22
N THR A 136 3.81 -11.09 7.47
CA THR A 136 3.58 -10.08 8.51
C THR A 136 4.82 -9.19 8.66
N PRO A 137 4.67 -7.86 8.62
CA PRO A 137 5.81 -6.98 8.80
C PRO A 137 6.39 -7.04 10.21
N ASP A 138 7.67 -6.71 10.30
CA ASP A 138 8.48 -6.77 11.49
C ASP A 138 9.22 -5.44 11.66
N LEU A 139 9.41 -4.99 12.89
CA LEU A 139 10.13 -3.74 13.16
C LEU A 139 11.57 -3.76 12.65
N ASP A 140 12.20 -4.94 12.58
CA ASP A 140 13.55 -5.10 12.04
C ASP A 140 13.66 -4.71 10.56
N GLU A 141 12.54 -4.61 9.85
CA GLU A 141 12.53 -4.16 8.46
C GLU A 141 12.85 -2.67 8.31
N GLY A 142 12.67 -1.88 9.37
CA GLY A 142 12.93 -0.45 9.37
C GLY A 142 11.73 0.44 9.67
N PHE A 143 10.60 -0.15 10.07
CA PHE A 143 9.44 0.60 10.53
C PHE A 143 9.63 1.08 11.97
N HIS A 144 9.19 2.29 12.23
CA HIS A 144 9.16 2.82 13.60
C HIS A 144 8.01 2.20 14.41
N THR A 145 6.83 2.06 13.78
CA THR A 145 5.65 1.43 14.37
C THR A 145 4.97 0.55 13.34
N ILE A 146 4.30 -0.51 13.82
CA ILE A 146 3.45 -1.39 13.01
C ILE A 146 2.12 -1.52 13.76
N THR A 147 1.03 -1.14 13.11
CA THR A 147 -0.31 -1.17 13.69
C THR A 147 -1.25 -1.94 12.76
N ILE A 148 -1.96 -2.92 13.31
CA ILE A 148 -2.99 -3.65 12.57
C ILE A 148 -4.30 -2.90 12.73
N VAL A 149 -4.95 -2.59 11.61
CA VAL A 149 -6.15 -1.75 11.58
C VAL A 149 -7.24 -2.37 10.72
N ARG A 150 -8.46 -1.88 10.90
CA ARG A 150 -9.62 -2.31 10.13
C ARG A 150 -9.98 -1.28 9.05
N PRO A 151 -10.45 -1.72 7.87
CA PRO A 151 -10.82 -0.78 6.80
C PRO A 151 -12.07 0.02 7.12
N LEU A 152 -12.99 -0.56 7.88
CA LEU A 152 -14.26 0.05 8.27
C LEU A 152 -14.35 0.17 9.78
N PRO A 153 -15.14 1.12 10.31
CA PRO A 153 -15.37 1.21 11.74
C PRO A 153 -15.99 -0.08 12.29
N GLU A 154 -15.56 -0.51 13.46
CA GLU A 154 -16.16 -1.63 14.18
C GLU A 154 -17.32 -1.14 15.02
N ASN A 155 -18.42 -1.91 15.02
CA ASN A 155 -19.62 -1.62 15.81
C ASN A 155 -19.50 -2.23 17.20
#